data_89159013de824ed83c093cc45148fa7f
#
_entry.id   89159013de824ed83c093cc45148fa7f
#
_cell.length_a   1.000
_cell.length_b   1.000
_cell.length_c   1.000
_cell.angle_alpha   90.00
_cell.angle_beta   90.00
_cell.angle_gamma   90.00
#
_symmetry.space_group_name_H-M   'P 1'
#
loop_
_entity.id
_entity.type
_entity.pdbx_description
1 polymer ?
#
loop_
_entity_poly.entity_id
_entity_poly.type
_entity_poly.pdbx_seq_one_letter_code
_entity_poly.pdbx_strand_id
1 'polypeptide(L)'
;MESETKEVIELDYPAISVGKNIVTRIFDLFVTLVLGFLLVFPSCFLAEKLPPFVNAQNRVEEVKVDSGLYVEEDGYLIYLTDSFSSELTLDEKSEQLDTALAYFFGAYLDEELSGEGFDKYTSLLREHKAENGEELFDSVGNRIKTNDDYDQAYYDIYSSIFSEQALGYLSLKKDYLKSRKTMLALYLTFSALAFILSFCVFNLIIPLCFSRGKRTLGMLVTKTALLDVRGLSCPNKRFLLRFLFQLFVIYIGSFLSFLIPFGVSLTMIIALKSHQSLSDYVSNTYLVSCADQSVYLSEGEVAFMMKQPKKD
;
A
#
# COMPACT_ATOMS: atom_id res chain seq x y z
N MET A 1 -5.09 50.58 -44.64
CA MET A 1 -5.00 49.37 -43.88
C MET A 1 -4.09 49.68 -42.71
N GLU A 2 -4.65 50.20 -41.62
CA GLU A 2 -3.95 50.48 -40.39
C GLU A 2 -3.73 49.12 -39.70
N SER A 3 -2.47 48.76 -39.53
CA SER A 3 -2.09 47.65 -38.68
C SER A 3 -2.34 48.07 -37.23
N GLU A 4 -3.48 47.65 -36.65
CA GLU A 4 -3.66 47.68 -35.21
C GLU A 4 -2.52 46.85 -34.59
N THR A 5 -1.49 47.53 -34.10
CA THR A 5 -0.52 46.98 -33.17
C THR A 5 -1.31 46.62 -31.93
N LYS A 6 -1.62 45.30 -31.79
CA LYS A 6 -2.13 44.76 -30.53
C LYS A 6 -1.10 45.08 -29.45
N GLU A 7 -1.40 46.06 -28.60
CA GLU A 7 -0.66 46.26 -27.37
C GLU A 7 -0.73 44.94 -26.58
N VAL A 8 0.41 44.26 -26.47
CA VAL A 8 0.57 43.08 -25.63
C VAL A 8 0.54 43.58 -24.19
N ILE A 9 -0.59 43.40 -23.53
CA ILE A 9 -0.73 43.72 -22.11
C ILE A 9 0.12 42.74 -21.32
N GLU A 10 1.30 43.16 -20.88
CA GLU A 10 2.11 42.38 -19.92
C GLU A 10 1.48 42.46 -18.54
N LEU A 11 0.95 41.32 -18.09
CA LEU A 11 0.46 41.14 -16.74
C LEU A 11 1.65 40.73 -15.85
N ASP A 12 2.11 41.66 -15.03
CA ASP A 12 3.22 41.39 -14.10
C ASP A 12 2.68 40.82 -12.78
N TYR A 13 2.75 39.50 -12.65
CA TYR A 13 2.48 38.85 -11.39
C TYR A 13 3.79 38.61 -10.63
N PRO A 14 3.82 38.89 -9.32
CA PRO A 14 5.03 38.63 -8.53
C PRO A 14 5.39 37.15 -8.54
N ALA A 15 6.65 36.87 -8.84
CA ALA A 15 7.19 35.53 -8.85
C ALA A 15 7.05 34.88 -7.44
N ILE A 16 6.70 33.63 -7.43
CA ILE A 16 6.60 32.89 -6.17
C ILE A 16 8.00 32.61 -5.60
N SER A 17 8.18 32.76 -4.30
CA SER A 17 9.41 32.31 -3.65
C SER A 17 9.52 30.78 -3.66
N VAL A 18 10.76 30.24 -3.73
CA VAL A 18 11.05 28.81 -3.70
C VAL A 18 10.38 28.14 -2.50
N GLY A 19 10.53 28.72 -1.29
CA GLY A 19 9.95 28.17 -0.07
C GLY A 19 8.43 28.08 -0.14
N LYS A 20 7.75 29.10 -0.66
CA LYS A 20 6.29 29.13 -0.81
C LYS A 20 5.81 28.07 -1.83
N ASN A 21 6.56 27.86 -2.92
CA ASN A 21 6.24 26.80 -3.89
C ASN A 21 6.39 25.40 -3.28
N ILE A 22 7.48 25.15 -2.55
CA ILE A 22 7.71 23.88 -1.88
C ILE A 22 6.62 23.61 -0.85
N VAL A 23 6.29 24.59 0.00
CA VAL A 23 5.22 24.45 1.02
C VAL A 23 3.88 24.13 0.36
N THR A 24 3.52 24.80 -0.75
CA THR A 24 2.30 24.50 -1.50
C THR A 24 2.21 23.01 -1.87
N ARG A 25 3.30 22.46 -2.41
CA ARG A 25 3.32 21.07 -2.89
C ARG A 25 3.36 20.06 -1.79
N ILE A 26 4.11 20.33 -0.72
CA ILE A 26 4.15 19.47 0.47
C ILE A 26 2.76 19.42 1.11
N PHE A 27 2.07 20.56 1.19
CA PHE A 27 0.72 20.61 1.72
C PHE A 27 -0.27 19.80 0.88
N ASP A 28 -0.23 19.96 -0.46
CA ASP A 28 -1.08 19.18 -1.37
C ASP A 28 -0.79 17.68 -1.27
N LEU A 29 0.48 17.29 -1.16
CA LEU A 29 0.89 15.90 -0.94
C LEU A 29 0.36 15.38 0.40
N PHE A 30 0.55 16.14 1.47
CA PHE A 30 0.10 15.76 2.82
C PHE A 30 -1.41 15.50 2.87
N VAL A 31 -2.21 16.43 2.35
CA VAL A 31 -3.67 16.27 2.35
C VAL A 31 -4.10 15.10 1.47
N THR A 32 -3.44 14.89 0.33
CA THR A 32 -3.68 13.73 -0.54
C THR A 32 -3.39 12.42 0.18
N LEU A 33 -2.28 12.34 0.93
CA LEU A 33 -1.93 11.14 1.69
C LEU A 33 -2.91 10.87 2.82
N VAL A 34 -3.29 11.91 3.58
CA VAL A 34 -4.25 11.77 4.69
C VAL A 34 -5.59 11.20 4.19
N LEU A 35 -6.16 11.77 3.12
CA LEU A 35 -7.40 11.23 2.57
C LEU A 35 -7.17 9.83 1.96
N GLY A 36 -6.04 9.60 1.30
CA GLY A 36 -5.68 8.28 0.78
C GLY A 36 -5.72 7.21 1.87
N PHE A 37 -5.06 7.44 2.99
CA PHE A 37 -5.08 6.53 4.14
C PHE A 37 -6.49 6.34 4.72
N LEU A 38 -7.28 7.40 4.83
CA LEU A 38 -8.68 7.29 5.28
C LEU A 38 -9.55 6.44 4.33
N LEU A 39 -9.26 6.48 3.03
CA LEU A 39 -10.00 5.72 2.02
C LEU A 39 -9.52 4.26 1.90
N VAL A 40 -8.32 3.91 2.37
CA VAL A 40 -7.81 2.52 2.33
C VAL A 40 -8.75 1.59 3.10
N PHE A 41 -9.16 1.95 4.31
CA PHE A 41 -10.00 1.09 5.14
C PHE A 41 -11.34 0.70 4.46
N PRO A 42 -12.19 1.63 4.01
CA PRO A 42 -13.41 1.26 3.29
C PRO A 42 -13.13 0.55 1.96
N SER A 43 -12.01 0.85 1.28
CA SER A 43 -11.63 0.16 0.05
C SER A 43 -11.27 -1.30 0.30
N CYS A 44 -10.52 -1.61 1.35
CA CYS A 44 -10.22 -2.98 1.75
C CYS A 44 -11.49 -3.75 2.13
N PHE A 45 -12.39 -3.12 2.88
CA PHE A 45 -13.69 -3.71 3.20
C PHE A 45 -14.52 -4.05 1.95
N LEU A 46 -14.46 -3.21 0.90
CA LEU A 46 -15.07 -3.52 -0.39
C LEU A 46 -14.38 -4.70 -1.08
N ALA A 47 -13.04 -4.79 -1.00
CA ALA A 47 -12.29 -5.91 -1.58
C ALA A 47 -12.71 -7.25 -0.96
N GLU A 48 -12.96 -7.30 0.35
CA GLU A 48 -13.40 -8.50 1.08
C GLU A 48 -14.78 -9.02 0.62
N LYS A 49 -15.61 -8.17 0.03
CA LYS A 49 -16.92 -8.57 -0.50
C LYS A 49 -16.85 -9.15 -1.91
N LEU A 50 -15.71 -9.09 -2.56
CA LEU A 50 -15.56 -9.60 -3.92
C LEU A 50 -15.50 -11.13 -3.95
N PRO A 51 -16.16 -11.79 -4.93
CA PRO A 51 -16.11 -13.24 -5.05
C PRO A 51 -14.69 -13.83 -5.11
N PRO A 52 -13.70 -13.22 -5.81
CA PRO A 52 -12.34 -13.75 -5.80
C PRO A 52 -11.67 -13.73 -4.42
N PHE A 53 -11.99 -12.74 -3.57
CA PHE A 53 -11.48 -12.68 -2.20
C PHE A 53 -12.14 -13.75 -1.33
N VAL A 54 -13.48 -13.82 -1.33
CA VAL A 54 -14.25 -14.80 -0.57
C VAL A 54 -13.83 -16.24 -0.93
N ASN A 55 -13.69 -16.55 -2.23
CA ASN A 55 -13.24 -17.86 -2.68
C ASN A 55 -11.81 -18.18 -2.22
N ALA A 56 -10.92 -17.18 -2.23
CA ALA A 56 -9.55 -17.36 -1.77
C ALA A 56 -9.51 -17.55 -0.24
N GLN A 57 -10.34 -16.84 0.52
CA GLN A 57 -10.48 -16.99 1.96
C GLN A 57 -10.99 -18.39 2.31
N ASN A 58 -12.10 -18.82 1.71
CA ASN A 58 -12.66 -20.15 1.93
C ASN A 58 -11.63 -21.26 1.63
N ARG A 59 -10.83 -21.07 0.55
CA ARG A 59 -9.78 -22.04 0.21
C ARG A 59 -8.65 -22.06 1.24
N VAL A 60 -8.29 -20.92 1.84
CA VAL A 60 -7.32 -20.87 2.95
C VAL A 60 -7.85 -21.57 4.18
N GLU A 61 -9.13 -21.36 4.51
CA GLU A 61 -9.79 -22.02 5.65
C GLU A 61 -9.88 -23.55 5.43
N GLU A 62 -10.28 -23.99 4.25
CA GLU A 62 -10.32 -25.41 3.86
C GLU A 62 -8.92 -26.06 4.01
N VAL A 63 -7.88 -25.43 3.46
CA VAL A 63 -6.49 -25.91 3.58
C VAL A 63 -6.03 -26.00 5.04
N LYS A 64 -6.44 -25.08 5.90
CA LYS A 64 -6.13 -25.09 7.34
C LYS A 64 -6.83 -26.26 8.05
N VAL A 65 -8.13 -26.43 7.78
CA VAL A 65 -8.92 -27.53 8.39
C VAL A 65 -8.36 -28.88 7.93
N ASP A 66 -8.17 -29.07 6.62
CA ASP A 66 -7.69 -30.31 6.04
C ASP A 66 -6.27 -30.69 6.53
N SER A 67 -5.47 -29.69 6.93
CA SER A 67 -4.12 -29.93 7.43
C SER A 67 -4.07 -30.64 8.78
N GLY A 68 -5.15 -30.60 9.57
CA GLY A 68 -5.17 -31.11 10.94
C GLY A 68 -4.37 -30.28 11.95
N LEU A 69 -3.75 -29.17 11.50
CA LEU A 69 -2.97 -28.27 12.37
C LEU A 69 -3.83 -27.18 13.04
N TYR A 70 -5.09 -27.05 12.63
CA TYR A 70 -6.05 -26.07 13.14
C TYR A 70 -7.31 -26.74 13.64
N VAL A 71 -7.90 -26.16 14.66
CA VAL A 71 -9.17 -26.58 15.25
C VAL A 71 -10.14 -25.42 15.20
N GLU A 72 -11.42 -25.71 14.98
CA GLU A 72 -12.48 -24.71 15.05
C GLU A 72 -12.97 -24.57 16.49
N GLU A 73 -12.83 -23.37 17.05
CA GLU A 73 -13.32 -23.02 18.38
C GLU A 73 -14.09 -21.69 18.28
N ASP A 74 -15.32 -21.67 18.76
CA ASP A 74 -16.23 -20.50 18.71
C ASP A 74 -16.39 -19.88 17.30
N GLY A 75 -16.32 -20.70 16.25
CA GLY A 75 -16.43 -20.24 14.83
C GLY A 75 -15.13 -19.65 14.27
N TYR A 76 -14.02 -19.77 14.95
CA TYR A 76 -12.69 -19.34 14.49
C TYR A 76 -11.74 -20.51 14.37
N LEU A 77 -10.86 -20.48 13.39
CA LEU A 77 -9.77 -21.44 13.26
C LEU A 77 -8.57 -20.97 14.07
N ILE A 78 -8.26 -21.68 15.14
CA ILE A 78 -7.09 -21.47 15.99
C ILE A 78 -6.08 -22.58 15.78
N TYR A 79 -4.83 -22.36 16.19
CA TYR A 79 -3.83 -23.44 16.16
C TYR A 79 -4.20 -24.54 17.14
N LEU A 80 -3.88 -25.78 16.80
CA LEU A 80 -4.07 -26.92 17.71
C LEU A 80 -3.39 -26.67 19.06
N THR A 81 -2.20 -26.07 19.07
CA THR A 81 -1.47 -25.72 20.29
C THR A 81 -2.21 -24.72 21.18
N ASP A 82 -2.98 -23.83 20.58
CA ASP A 82 -3.72 -22.78 21.30
C ASP A 82 -5.07 -23.30 21.86
N SER A 83 -5.56 -24.43 21.31
CA SER A 83 -6.81 -25.09 21.79
C SER A 83 -6.63 -25.94 23.02
N PHE A 84 -5.40 -26.16 23.46
CA PHE A 84 -5.14 -27.05 24.60
C PHE A 84 -5.69 -26.50 25.92
N SER A 85 -6.61 -27.24 26.52
CA SER A 85 -7.10 -26.92 27.85
C SER A 85 -5.96 -26.96 28.88
N SER A 86 -6.07 -26.11 29.90
CA SER A 86 -5.18 -26.16 31.07
C SER A 86 -5.29 -27.42 31.90
N GLU A 87 -6.34 -28.21 31.69
CA GLU A 87 -6.58 -29.47 32.38
C GLU A 87 -5.80 -30.65 31.77
N LEU A 88 -5.37 -30.54 30.51
CA LEU A 88 -4.61 -31.59 29.82
C LEU A 88 -3.19 -31.68 30.37
N THR A 89 -2.74 -32.88 30.59
CA THR A 89 -1.34 -33.19 30.96
C THR A 89 -0.41 -32.90 29.77
N LEU A 90 0.91 -32.78 30.04
CA LEU A 90 1.89 -32.57 28.97
C LEU A 90 1.97 -33.78 28.03
N ASP A 91 1.79 -34.99 28.57
CA ASP A 91 1.77 -36.22 27.77
C ASP A 91 0.57 -36.25 26.82
N GLU A 92 -0.65 -35.92 27.28
CA GLU A 92 -1.84 -35.84 26.46
C GLU A 92 -1.71 -34.76 25.34
N LYS A 93 -1.13 -33.60 25.64
CA LYS A 93 -0.85 -32.54 24.64
C LYS A 93 0.16 -33.03 23.60
N SER A 94 1.20 -33.72 24.05
CA SER A 94 2.23 -34.29 23.20
C SER A 94 1.67 -35.36 22.27
N GLU A 95 0.78 -36.23 22.76
CA GLU A 95 0.13 -37.27 21.96
C GLU A 95 -0.79 -36.67 20.88
N GLN A 96 -1.52 -35.63 21.22
CA GLN A 96 -2.35 -34.91 20.24
C GLN A 96 -1.49 -34.23 19.15
N LEU A 97 -0.37 -33.59 19.52
CA LEU A 97 0.56 -33.00 18.58
C LEU A 97 1.22 -34.04 17.68
N ASP A 98 1.68 -35.16 18.27
CA ASP A 98 2.27 -36.27 17.50
C ASP A 98 1.29 -36.80 16.46
N THR A 99 0.04 -37.08 16.86
CA THR A 99 -1.02 -37.54 15.97
C THR A 99 -1.28 -36.53 14.82
N ALA A 100 -1.38 -35.25 15.13
CA ALA A 100 -1.62 -34.22 14.14
C ALA A 100 -0.43 -34.06 13.18
N LEU A 101 0.80 -34.08 13.67
CA LEU A 101 2.01 -33.99 12.88
C LEU A 101 2.23 -35.22 11.98
N ALA A 102 2.00 -36.43 12.52
CA ALA A 102 2.06 -37.66 11.76
C ALA A 102 1.05 -37.68 10.61
N TYR A 103 -0.19 -37.21 10.85
CA TYR A 103 -1.19 -37.02 9.81
C TYR A 103 -0.75 -35.98 8.79
N PHE A 104 -0.29 -34.84 9.26
CA PHE A 104 0.11 -33.70 8.38
C PHE A 104 1.23 -34.10 7.42
N PHE A 105 2.29 -34.72 7.91
CA PHE A 105 3.41 -35.13 7.07
C PHE A 105 3.10 -36.42 6.30
N GLY A 106 2.55 -37.44 6.97
CA GLY A 106 2.39 -38.78 6.40
C GLY A 106 1.16 -38.96 5.49
N ALA A 107 0.14 -38.08 5.59
CA ALA A 107 -1.05 -38.18 4.75
C ALA A 107 -1.32 -36.89 3.97
N TYR A 108 -1.30 -35.74 4.64
CA TYR A 108 -1.71 -34.49 4.03
C TYR A 108 -0.65 -33.90 3.08
N LEU A 109 0.63 -34.04 3.39
CA LEU A 109 1.74 -33.59 2.53
C LEU A 109 2.44 -34.69 1.75
N ASP A 110 2.00 -35.93 1.87
CA ASP A 110 2.71 -37.07 1.28
C ASP A 110 2.92 -36.97 -0.22
N GLU A 111 1.90 -36.49 -0.96
CA GLU A 111 2.00 -36.25 -2.42
C GLU A 111 3.04 -35.17 -2.75
N GLU A 112 3.06 -34.06 -2.01
CA GLU A 112 4.02 -32.97 -2.22
C GLU A 112 5.45 -33.40 -1.85
N LEU A 113 5.60 -34.35 -0.93
CA LEU A 113 6.88 -34.93 -0.50
C LEU A 113 7.24 -36.22 -1.24
N SER A 114 6.58 -36.49 -2.37
CA SER A 114 6.87 -37.63 -3.25
C SER A 114 6.75 -39.01 -2.57
N GLY A 115 5.85 -39.13 -1.57
CA GLY A 115 5.66 -40.34 -0.80
C GLY A 115 6.65 -40.53 0.35
N GLU A 116 7.47 -39.50 0.68
CA GLU A 116 8.46 -39.50 1.74
C GLU A 116 8.02 -38.70 2.98
N GLY A 117 6.73 -38.36 3.07
CA GLY A 117 6.22 -37.49 4.13
C GLY A 117 6.43 -38.05 5.52
N PHE A 118 6.15 -39.32 5.74
CA PHE A 118 6.37 -39.99 7.05
C PHE A 118 7.87 -40.12 7.38
N ASP A 119 8.71 -40.41 6.39
CA ASP A 119 10.18 -40.49 6.59
C ASP A 119 10.75 -39.11 6.95
N LYS A 120 10.22 -38.07 6.38
CA LYS A 120 10.57 -36.69 6.74
C LYS A 120 10.20 -36.39 8.21
N TYR A 121 8.98 -36.76 8.63
CA TYR A 121 8.55 -36.57 10.00
C TYR A 121 9.43 -37.31 10.99
N THR A 122 9.69 -38.61 10.76
CA THR A 122 10.55 -39.42 11.62
C THR A 122 11.98 -38.86 11.66
N SER A 123 12.50 -38.33 10.55
CA SER A 123 13.82 -37.70 10.56
C SER A 123 13.86 -36.45 11.43
N LEU A 124 12.80 -35.60 11.38
CA LEU A 124 12.70 -34.41 12.24
C LEU A 124 12.67 -34.79 13.73
N LEU A 125 11.91 -35.83 14.11
CA LEU A 125 11.89 -36.32 15.50
C LEU A 125 13.28 -36.75 15.95
N ARG A 126 14.02 -37.51 15.13
CA ARG A 126 15.34 -38.06 15.44
C ARG A 126 16.46 -37.03 15.50
N GLU A 127 16.29 -35.87 14.90
CA GLU A 127 17.25 -34.75 15.02
C GLU A 127 17.28 -34.19 16.45
N HIS A 128 16.22 -34.39 17.23
CA HIS A 128 16.10 -33.91 18.60
C HIS A 128 16.57 -35.00 19.63
N LYS A 129 17.34 -34.52 20.61
CA LYS A 129 17.83 -35.37 21.74
C LYS A 129 17.48 -34.70 23.06
N ALA A 130 17.47 -35.50 24.12
CA ALA A 130 17.35 -34.99 25.48
C ALA A 130 18.54 -34.08 25.83
N GLU A 131 18.38 -33.23 26.87
CA GLU A 131 19.45 -32.34 27.34
C GLU A 131 20.75 -33.12 27.73
N ASN A 132 20.62 -34.36 28.18
CA ASN A 132 21.74 -35.22 28.51
C ASN A 132 22.36 -35.93 27.29
N GLY A 133 21.87 -35.64 26.06
CA GLY A 133 22.33 -36.22 24.80
C GLY A 133 21.74 -37.58 24.46
N GLU A 134 20.84 -38.12 25.27
CA GLU A 134 20.14 -39.39 25.01
C GLU A 134 19.15 -39.25 23.84
N GLU A 135 18.99 -40.36 23.10
CA GLU A 135 17.97 -40.46 22.05
C GLU A 135 16.58 -40.60 22.67
N LEU A 136 15.63 -39.82 22.19
CA LEU A 136 14.24 -39.81 22.66
C LEU A 136 13.31 -40.63 21.75
N PHE A 137 13.72 -40.82 20.48
CA PHE A 137 12.92 -41.52 19.47
C PHE A 137 13.70 -42.66 18.85
N ASP A 138 12.99 -43.76 18.55
CA ASP A 138 13.55 -44.91 17.83
C ASP A 138 13.67 -44.63 16.31
N SER A 139 14.08 -45.65 15.55
CA SER A 139 14.25 -45.55 14.10
C SER A 139 12.94 -45.29 13.33
N VAL A 140 11.79 -45.51 13.95
CA VAL A 140 10.45 -45.37 13.36
C VAL A 140 9.72 -44.14 13.93
N GLY A 141 10.35 -43.42 14.87
CA GLY A 141 9.78 -42.21 15.47
C GLY A 141 8.97 -42.46 16.75
N ASN A 142 8.95 -43.67 17.29
CA ASN A 142 8.28 -43.91 18.56
C ASN A 142 9.11 -43.37 19.72
N ARG A 143 8.43 -42.94 20.79
CA ARG A 143 9.06 -42.50 22.03
C ARG A 143 9.75 -43.66 22.72
N ILE A 144 11.03 -43.49 23.09
CA ILE A 144 11.83 -44.54 23.80
C ILE A 144 11.64 -44.43 25.30
N LYS A 145 11.47 -43.25 25.85
CA LYS A 145 11.33 -42.97 27.28
C LYS A 145 9.86 -42.70 27.61
N THR A 146 9.31 -43.44 28.56
CA THR A 146 7.87 -43.37 28.90
C THR A 146 7.61 -42.89 30.33
N ASN A 147 8.60 -42.28 30.97
CA ASN A 147 8.44 -41.73 32.31
C ASN A 147 8.19 -40.21 32.28
N ASP A 148 7.43 -39.73 33.22
CA ASP A 148 6.96 -38.32 33.31
C ASP A 148 8.08 -37.28 33.29
N ASP A 149 9.34 -37.68 33.59
CA ASP A 149 10.51 -36.77 33.54
C ASP A 149 10.82 -36.25 32.12
N TYR A 150 10.32 -36.92 31.08
CA TYR A 150 10.55 -36.55 29.67
C TYR A 150 9.35 -35.89 29.00
N ASP A 151 8.20 -35.79 29.67
CA ASP A 151 6.98 -35.22 29.06
C ASP A 151 7.16 -33.78 28.57
N GLN A 152 7.86 -32.97 29.36
CA GLN A 152 8.18 -31.59 28.93
C GLN A 152 9.07 -31.60 27.68
N ALA A 153 10.08 -32.46 27.60
CA ALA A 153 10.98 -32.55 26.45
C ALA A 153 10.22 -32.98 25.18
N TYR A 154 9.32 -33.96 25.28
CA TYR A 154 8.49 -34.38 24.18
C TYR A 154 7.56 -33.26 23.71
N TYR A 155 6.88 -32.58 24.64
CA TYR A 155 6.01 -31.44 24.30
C TYR A 155 6.77 -30.35 23.59
N ASP A 156 7.96 -29.98 24.07
CA ASP A 156 8.78 -28.93 23.45
C ASP A 156 9.23 -29.32 22.04
N ILE A 157 9.62 -30.59 21.82
CA ILE A 157 10.00 -31.07 20.49
C ILE A 157 8.83 -31.04 19.52
N TYR A 158 7.68 -31.58 19.87
CA TYR A 158 6.51 -31.59 19.00
C TYR A 158 6.02 -30.15 18.72
N SER A 159 6.02 -29.31 19.74
CA SER A 159 5.65 -27.88 19.59
C SER A 159 6.63 -27.13 18.69
N SER A 160 7.93 -27.40 18.75
CA SER A 160 8.94 -26.85 17.87
C SER A 160 8.72 -27.31 16.41
N ILE A 161 8.54 -28.62 16.19
CA ILE A 161 8.25 -29.16 14.85
C ILE A 161 6.95 -28.59 14.29
N PHE A 162 5.92 -28.43 15.12
CA PHE A 162 4.67 -27.80 14.74
C PHE A 162 4.89 -26.35 14.26
N SER A 163 5.52 -25.51 15.07
CA SER A 163 5.65 -24.08 14.82
C SER A 163 6.70 -23.77 13.74
N GLU A 164 7.84 -24.44 13.73
CA GLU A 164 8.96 -24.12 12.85
C GLU A 164 8.90 -24.86 11.51
N GLN A 165 8.41 -26.11 11.53
CA GLN A 165 8.40 -26.94 10.32
C GLN A 165 7.00 -27.05 9.70
N ALA A 166 6.01 -27.59 10.44
CA ALA A 166 4.71 -27.90 9.87
C ALA A 166 3.99 -26.65 9.33
N LEU A 167 3.93 -25.55 10.09
CA LEU A 167 3.35 -24.28 9.62
C LEU A 167 4.14 -23.69 8.45
N GLY A 168 5.47 -23.89 8.41
CA GLY A 168 6.31 -23.51 7.30
C GLY A 168 5.91 -24.24 6.01
N TYR A 169 5.82 -25.57 6.05
CA TYR A 169 5.38 -26.38 4.90
C TYR A 169 3.96 -26.03 4.46
N LEU A 170 3.02 -25.85 5.40
CA LEU A 170 1.66 -25.44 5.08
C LEU A 170 1.63 -24.11 4.33
N SER A 171 2.44 -23.14 4.76
CA SER A 171 2.50 -21.82 4.14
C SER A 171 3.04 -21.84 2.71
N LEU A 172 3.82 -22.85 2.35
CA LEU A 172 4.38 -23.07 1.02
C LEU A 172 3.48 -23.91 0.13
N LYS A 173 2.45 -24.56 0.68
CA LYS A 173 1.51 -25.35 -0.12
C LYS A 173 0.89 -24.50 -1.22
N LYS A 174 0.90 -25.02 -2.44
CA LYS A 174 0.55 -24.28 -3.66
C LYS A 174 -0.81 -23.56 -3.58
N ASP A 175 -1.83 -24.25 -3.08
CA ASP A 175 -3.20 -23.71 -3.00
C ASP A 175 -3.30 -22.63 -1.92
N TYR A 176 -2.67 -22.87 -0.76
CA TYR A 176 -2.58 -21.88 0.31
C TYR A 176 -1.87 -20.62 -0.16
N LEU A 177 -0.69 -20.76 -0.73
CA LEU A 177 0.13 -19.65 -1.21
C LEU A 177 -0.57 -18.87 -2.33
N LYS A 178 -1.23 -19.55 -3.28
CA LYS A 178 -2.00 -18.93 -4.36
C LYS A 178 -3.15 -18.09 -3.80
N SER A 179 -3.91 -18.64 -2.86
CA SER A 179 -5.05 -17.97 -2.24
C SER A 179 -4.61 -16.74 -1.43
N ARG A 180 -3.55 -16.88 -0.61
CA ARG A 180 -2.94 -15.76 0.13
C ARG A 180 -2.44 -14.66 -0.80
N LYS A 181 -1.78 -15.00 -1.90
CA LYS A 181 -1.34 -14.04 -2.92
C LYS A 181 -2.52 -13.33 -3.59
N THR A 182 -3.62 -14.03 -3.86
CA THR A 182 -4.84 -13.41 -4.42
C THR A 182 -5.44 -12.40 -3.47
N MET A 183 -5.60 -12.73 -2.19
CA MET A 183 -6.11 -11.79 -1.18
C MET A 183 -5.21 -10.56 -1.04
N LEU A 184 -3.88 -10.77 -0.96
CA LEU A 184 -2.91 -9.68 -0.87
C LEU A 184 -2.96 -8.78 -2.12
N ALA A 185 -3.03 -9.37 -3.32
CA ALA A 185 -3.12 -8.62 -4.57
C ALA A 185 -4.38 -7.74 -4.62
N LEU A 186 -5.51 -8.25 -4.14
CA LEU A 186 -6.75 -7.47 -4.04
C LEU A 186 -6.61 -6.31 -3.05
N TYR A 187 -6.08 -6.55 -1.85
CA TYR A 187 -5.83 -5.48 -0.89
C TYR A 187 -4.90 -4.39 -1.43
N LEU A 188 -3.79 -4.78 -2.07
CA LEU A 188 -2.87 -3.82 -2.68
C LEU A 188 -3.52 -3.04 -3.82
N THR A 189 -4.34 -3.70 -4.66
CA THR A 189 -5.06 -3.03 -5.76
C THR A 189 -6.05 -2.01 -5.24
N PHE A 190 -6.88 -2.38 -4.27
CA PHE A 190 -7.89 -1.46 -3.71
C PHE A 190 -7.26 -0.33 -2.90
N SER A 191 -6.15 -0.59 -2.20
CA SER A 191 -5.37 0.46 -1.55
C SER A 191 -4.78 1.45 -2.56
N ALA A 192 -4.21 0.96 -3.67
CA ALA A 192 -3.69 1.83 -4.74
C ALA A 192 -4.81 2.68 -5.36
N LEU A 193 -5.99 2.09 -5.61
CA LEU A 193 -7.15 2.83 -6.11
C LEU A 193 -7.62 3.91 -5.13
N ALA A 194 -7.58 3.67 -3.82
CA ALA A 194 -7.90 4.67 -2.80
C ALA A 194 -6.98 5.88 -2.88
N PHE A 195 -5.66 5.67 -3.04
CA PHE A 195 -4.70 6.76 -3.21
C PHE A 195 -4.88 7.51 -4.54
N ILE A 196 -5.14 6.79 -5.64
CA ILE A 196 -5.44 7.43 -6.95
C ILE A 196 -6.70 8.28 -6.85
N LEU A 197 -7.75 7.77 -6.20
CA LEU A 197 -8.99 8.53 -6.00
C LEU A 197 -8.75 9.79 -5.17
N SER A 198 -8.01 9.69 -4.07
CA SER A 198 -7.63 10.84 -3.25
C SER A 198 -6.86 11.88 -4.08
N PHE A 199 -5.89 11.42 -4.88
CA PHE A 199 -5.14 12.29 -5.76
C PHE A 199 -6.04 13.00 -6.78
N CYS A 200 -6.99 12.30 -7.39
CA CYS A 200 -7.96 12.87 -8.32
C CYS A 200 -8.83 13.95 -7.64
N VAL A 201 -9.28 13.70 -6.42
CA VAL A 201 -10.09 14.68 -5.68
C VAL A 201 -9.33 15.98 -5.48
N PHE A 202 -8.11 15.93 -4.93
CA PHE A 202 -7.36 17.13 -4.54
C PHE A 202 -6.65 17.82 -5.71
N ASN A 203 -6.20 17.06 -6.70
CA ASN A 203 -5.39 17.62 -7.80
C ASN A 203 -6.14 17.77 -9.13
N LEU A 204 -7.37 17.25 -9.24
CA LEU A 204 -8.22 17.42 -10.43
C LEU A 204 -9.56 18.06 -10.07
N ILE A 205 -10.38 17.42 -9.23
CA ILE A 205 -11.77 17.83 -8.99
C ILE A 205 -11.81 19.20 -8.30
N ILE A 206 -11.13 19.34 -7.17
CA ILE A 206 -11.10 20.61 -6.42
C ILE A 206 -10.57 21.76 -7.27
N PRO A 207 -9.40 21.67 -7.95
CA PRO A 207 -8.94 22.76 -8.81
C PRO A 207 -9.88 23.10 -9.96
N LEU A 208 -10.61 22.14 -10.52
CA LEU A 208 -11.60 22.41 -11.58
C LEU A 208 -12.79 23.23 -11.07
N CYS A 209 -13.13 23.13 -9.79
CA CYS A 209 -14.17 23.97 -9.17
C CYS A 209 -13.76 25.45 -9.09
N PHE A 210 -12.44 25.74 -9.13
CA PHE A 210 -11.93 27.10 -9.13
C PHE A 210 -11.65 27.56 -10.58
N SER A 211 -12.59 28.32 -11.15
CA SER A 211 -12.45 28.85 -12.53
C SER A 211 -11.22 29.74 -12.70
N ARG A 212 -10.84 30.50 -11.66
CA ARG A 212 -9.73 31.46 -11.66
C ARG A 212 -8.49 30.85 -11.02
N GLY A 213 -7.51 30.47 -11.86
CA GLY A 213 -6.19 30.02 -11.44
C GLY A 213 -6.10 28.54 -11.02
N LYS A 214 -7.15 27.72 -11.22
CA LYS A 214 -7.14 26.25 -10.98
C LYS A 214 -6.43 25.86 -9.68
N ARG A 215 -6.92 26.37 -8.55
CA ARG A 215 -6.23 26.31 -7.25
C ARG A 215 -6.43 24.98 -6.57
N THR A 216 -5.34 24.33 -6.16
CA THR A 216 -5.34 23.23 -5.20
C THR A 216 -5.53 23.78 -3.77
N LEU A 217 -5.71 22.89 -2.78
CA LEU A 217 -5.80 23.32 -1.39
C LEU A 217 -4.52 24.01 -0.91
N GLY A 218 -3.34 23.48 -1.27
CA GLY A 218 -2.07 24.12 -0.95
C GLY A 218 -1.93 25.50 -1.61
N MET A 219 -2.42 25.66 -2.84
CA MET A 219 -2.46 26.96 -3.51
C MET A 219 -3.41 27.95 -2.83
N LEU A 220 -4.52 27.47 -2.27
CA LEU A 220 -5.43 28.34 -1.50
C LEU A 220 -4.77 28.83 -0.22
N VAL A 221 -4.14 27.93 0.56
CA VAL A 221 -3.44 28.26 1.79
C VAL A 221 -2.29 29.26 1.54
N THR A 222 -1.53 29.04 0.48
CA THR A 222 -0.36 29.86 0.13
C THR A 222 -0.72 31.10 -0.70
N LYS A 223 -2.00 31.32 -1.02
CA LYS A 223 -2.49 32.44 -1.86
C LYS A 223 -1.78 32.46 -3.22
N THR A 224 -1.69 31.33 -3.88
CA THR A 224 -1.08 31.18 -5.20
C THR A 224 -2.10 30.71 -6.23
N ALA A 225 -1.76 30.85 -7.50
CA ALA A 225 -2.60 30.39 -8.62
C ALA A 225 -1.76 29.89 -9.79
N LEU A 226 -2.36 29.03 -10.60
CA LEU A 226 -1.74 28.49 -11.79
C LEU A 226 -2.13 29.31 -13.02
N LEU A 227 -1.12 29.88 -13.69
CA LEU A 227 -1.27 30.68 -14.91
C LEU A 227 -0.66 29.98 -16.12
N ASP A 228 -1.11 30.38 -17.31
CA ASP A 228 -0.45 30.02 -18.54
C ASP A 228 0.70 31.02 -18.89
N VAL A 229 1.41 30.77 -19.98
CA VAL A 229 2.51 31.62 -20.44
C VAL A 229 2.09 33.06 -20.79
N ARG A 230 0.80 33.35 -20.92
CA ARG A 230 0.25 34.69 -21.22
C ARG A 230 -0.16 35.42 -19.93
N GLY A 231 0.06 34.87 -18.78
CA GLY A 231 -0.39 35.43 -17.49
C GLY A 231 -1.89 35.30 -17.24
N LEU A 232 -2.60 34.49 -18.01
CA LEU A 232 -4.02 34.19 -17.81
C LEU A 232 -4.24 32.90 -17.03
N SER A 233 -5.44 32.74 -16.50
CA SER A 233 -5.83 31.46 -15.83
C SER A 233 -5.57 30.27 -16.74
N CYS A 234 -4.93 29.24 -16.20
CA CYS A 234 -4.55 28.03 -16.93
C CYS A 234 -5.75 27.38 -17.63
N PRO A 235 -5.72 27.19 -18.98
CA PRO A 235 -6.80 26.54 -19.70
C PRO A 235 -6.91 25.06 -19.36
N ASN A 236 -8.13 24.49 -19.41
CA ASN A 236 -8.43 23.14 -19.00
C ASN A 236 -7.52 22.08 -19.67
N LYS A 237 -7.15 22.27 -20.95
CA LYS A 237 -6.29 21.32 -21.67
C LYS A 237 -4.88 21.23 -21.07
N ARG A 238 -4.26 22.38 -20.75
CA ARG A 238 -2.93 22.42 -20.12
C ARG A 238 -2.98 21.94 -18.68
N PHE A 239 -4.05 22.30 -17.97
CA PHE A 239 -4.28 21.81 -16.61
C PHE A 239 -4.42 20.27 -16.58
N LEU A 240 -5.18 19.68 -17.51
CA LEU A 240 -5.33 18.24 -17.61
C LEU A 240 -3.99 17.54 -17.96
N LEU A 241 -3.21 18.12 -18.90
CA LEU A 241 -1.88 17.60 -19.22
C LEU A 241 -0.96 17.62 -17.99
N ARG A 242 -0.98 18.72 -17.23
CA ARG A 242 -0.24 18.84 -15.96
C ARG A 242 -0.66 17.79 -14.97
N PHE A 243 -1.98 17.59 -14.78
CA PHE A 243 -2.54 16.59 -13.87
C PHE A 243 -2.12 15.16 -14.27
N LEU A 244 -2.28 14.79 -15.54
CA LEU A 244 -1.89 13.45 -16.03
C LEU A 244 -0.39 13.21 -15.86
N PHE A 245 0.44 14.19 -16.21
CA PHE A 245 1.88 14.09 -15.99
C PHE A 245 2.23 13.95 -14.50
N GLN A 246 1.56 14.70 -13.65
CA GLN A 246 1.73 14.65 -12.21
C GLN A 246 1.33 13.27 -11.65
N LEU A 247 0.20 12.71 -12.08
CA LEU A 247 -0.27 11.39 -11.68
C LEU A 247 0.69 10.28 -12.13
N PHE A 248 0.97 10.19 -13.44
CA PHE A 248 1.70 9.05 -13.99
C PHE A 248 3.20 9.15 -13.77
N VAL A 249 3.79 10.33 -13.95
CA VAL A 249 5.24 10.50 -13.87
C VAL A 249 5.68 10.81 -12.44
N ILE A 250 5.04 11.80 -11.78
CA ILE A 250 5.51 12.22 -10.46
C ILE A 250 5.06 11.24 -9.39
N TYR A 251 3.77 10.86 -9.31
CA TYR A 251 3.27 9.99 -8.25
C TYR A 251 3.57 8.52 -8.52
N ILE A 252 3.04 7.95 -9.60
CA ILE A 252 3.23 6.52 -9.90
C ILE A 252 4.70 6.24 -10.23
N GLY A 253 5.33 7.10 -11.04
CA GLY A 253 6.75 6.98 -11.36
C GLY A 253 7.65 7.07 -10.14
N SER A 254 7.36 7.94 -9.17
CA SER A 254 8.12 8.03 -7.91
C SER A 254 7.97 6.81 -7.04
N PHE A 255 6.78 6.21 -7.00
CA PHE A 255 6.57 4.94 -6.29
C PHE A 255 7.40 3.80 -6.89
N LEU A 256 7.47 3.71 -8.23
CA LEU A 256 8.22 2.66 -8.92
C LEU A 256 9.75 2.88 -8.93
N SER A 257 10.22 4.12 -8.83
CA SER A 257 11.64 4.51 -8.97
C SER A 257 12.22 5.18 -7.73
N PHE A 258 11.75 4.82 -6.53
CA PHE A 258 12.28 5.34 -5.26
C PHE A 258 12.39 6.87 -5.21
N LEU A 259 11.28 7.57 -5.55
CA LEU A 259 11.15 9.02 -5.46
C LEU A 259 12.00 9.84 -6.45
N ILE A 260 12.66 9.24 -7.44
CA ILE A 260 13.50 9.96 -8.40
C ILE A 260 12.74 11.08 -9.13
N PRO A 261 11.57 10.88 -9.76
CA PRO A 261 10.83 11.95 -10.45
C PRO A 261 10.39 13.07 -9.50
N PHE A 262 10.04 12.75 -8.27
CA PHE A 262 9.71 13.75 -7.25
C PHE A 262 10.93 14.59 -6.88
N GLY A 263 12.09 13.96 -6.66
CA GLY A 263 13.36 14.63 -6.40
C GLY A 263 13.77 15.55 -7.54
N VAL A 264 13.68 15.10 -8.79
CA VAL A 264 13.94 15.93 -9.98
C VAL A 264 13.00 17.14 -10.02
N SER A 265 11.72 16.94 -9.74
CA SER A 265 10.72 18.02 -9.70
C SER A 265 11.05 19.09 -8.65
N LEU A 266 11.50 18.68 -7.45
CA LEU A 266 11.94 19.59 -6.39
C LEU A 266 13.24 20.33 -6.76
N THR A 267 14.20 19.62 -7.34
CA THR A 267 15.47 20.23 -7.80
C THR A 267 15.20 21.30 -8.87
N MET A 268 14.27 21.08 -9.79
CA MET A 268 13.90 22.07 -10.80
C MET A 268 13.32 23.34 -10.17
N ILE A 269 12.49 23.23 -9.12
CA ILE A 269 11.95 24.41 -8.39
C ILE A 269 13.07 25.26 -7.81
N ILE A 270 14.13 24.62 -7.33
CA ILE A 270 15.29 25.31 -6.70
C ILE A 270 16.22 25.88 -7.77
N ALA A 271 16.53 25.11 -8.82
CA ALA A 271 17.55 25.43 -9.81
C ALA A 271 17.07 26.39 -10.91
N LEU A 272 15.80 26.31 -11.30
CA LEU A 272 15.28 27.17 -12.38
C LEU A 272 14.91 28.56 -11.86
N LYS A 273 15.29 29.59 -12.61
CA LYS A 273 14.87 30.98 -12.32
C LYS A 273 13.33 31.16 -12.32
N SER A 274 12.62 30.36 -13.10
CA SER A 274 11.15 30.36 -13.17
C SER A 274 10.50 29.62 -12.00
N HIS A 275 11.27 28.94 -11.15
CA HIS A 275 10.80 28.09 -10.04
C HIS A 275 9.70 27.10 -10.43
N GLN A 276 9.71 26.64 -11.69
CA GLN A 276 8.77 25.65 -12.20
C GLN A 276 9.13 24.24 -11.74
N SER A 277 8.14 23.46 -11.37
CA SER A 277 8.31 22.03 -11.21
C SER A 277 8.35 21.32 -12.56
N LEU A 278 8.73 20.04 -12.55
CA LEU A 278 8.73 19.22 -13.76
C LEU A 278 7.35 19.19 -14.46
N SER A 279 6.27 19.06 -13.70
CA SER A 279 4.90 19.08 -14.25
C SER A 279 4.49 20.45 -14.82
N ASP A 280 4.92 21.54 -14.18
CA ASP A 280 4.63 22.89 -14.66
C ASP A 280 5.40 23.18 -15.95
N TYR A 281 6.66 22.73 -16.01
CA TYR A 281 7.50 22.89 -17.20
C TYR A 281 6.90 22.17 -18.42
N VAL A 282 6.52 20.91 -18.27
CA VAL A 282 5.94 20.12 -19.37
C VAL A 282 4.59 20.69 -19.84
N SER A 283 3.79 21.23 -18.92
CA SER A 283 2.48 21.80 -19.25
C SER A 283 2.52 23.28 -19.66
N ASN A 284 3.70 23.90 -19.67
CA ASN A 284 3.88 25.33 -19.88
C ASN A 284 2.98 26.18 -18.99
N THR A 285 3.04 25.91 -17.69
CA THR A 285 2.29 26.63 -16.66
C THR A 285 3.22 27.20 -15.60
N TYR A 286 2.77 28.25 -14.92
CA TYR A 286 3.52 28.95 -13.90
C TYR A 286 2.70 29.10 -12.64
N LEU A 287 3.34 28.89 -11.50
CA LEU A 287 2.75 29.18 -10.20
C LEU A 287 3.16 30.60 -9.78
N VAL A 288 2.17 31.45 -9.51
CA VAL A 288 2.40 32.86 -9.14
C VAL A 288 1.74 33.19 -7.82
N SER A 289 2.20 34.26 -7.16
CA SER A 289 1.57 34.79 -5.95
C SER A 289 0.36 35.63 -6.36
N CYS A 290 -0.81 35.38 -5.77
CA CYS A 290 -2.06 36.10 -5.99
C CYS A 290 -2.62 36.66 -4.69
N ALA A 291 -1.73 37.12 -3.77
CA ALA A 291 -2.16 37.70 -2.49
C ALA A 291 -2.97 38.98 -2.71
N ASP A 292 -2.52 39.81 -3.64
CA ASP A 292 -3.01 41.17 -3.83
C ASP A 292 -3.62 41.39 -5.24
N GLN A 293 -3.67 40.36 -6.09
CA GLN A 293 -4.14 40.49 -7.47
C GLN A 293 -5.14 39.40 -7.85
N SER A 294 -6.14 39.79 -8.65
CA SER A 294 -7.10 38.85 -9.24
C SER A 294 -6.51 38.15 -10.46
N VAL A 295 -6.81 36.88 -10.64
CA VAL A 295 -6.46 36.11 -11.84
C VAL A 295 -7.53 36.31 -12.90
N TYR A 296 -7.11 36.74 -14.10
CA TYR A 296 -8.01 37.01 -15.23
C TYR A 296 -8.20 35.73 -16.08
N LEU A 297 -9.40 35.61 -16.64
CA LEU A 297 -9.77 34.49 -17.51
C LEU A 297 -9.43 34.69 -18.97
N SER A 298 -9.46 35.96 -19.42
CA SER A 298 -9.24 36.34 -20.83
C SER A 298 -8.61 37.72 -20.97
N GLU A 299 -7.98 37.94 -22.12
CA GLU A 299 -7.44 39.26 -22.48
C GLU A 299 -8.53 40.36 -22.48
N GLY A 300 -9.76 40.02 -22.86
CA GLY A 300 -10.89 40.97 -22.83
C GLY A 300 -11.26 41.41 -21.40
N GLU A 301 -11.16 40.52 -20.41
CA GLU A 301 -11.36 40.87 -19.00
C GLU A 301 -10.26 41.82 -18.50
N VAL A 302 -9.02 41.58 -18.90
CA VAL A 302 -7.89 42.47 -18.57
C VAL A 302 -8.11 43.84 -19.13
N ALA A 303 -8.44 43.93 -20.42
CA ALA A 303 -8.68 45.21 -21.12
C ALA A 303 -9.86 45.98 -20.51
N PHE A 304 -10.90 45.27 -20.05
CA PHE A 304 -12.06 45.86 -19.37
C PHE A 304 -11.67 46.43 -18.00
N MET A 305 -10.92 45.70 -17.20
CA MET A 305 -10.49 46.13 -15.86
C MET A 305 -9.51 47.28 -15.88
N MET A 306 -8.61 47.34 -16.91
CA MET A 306 -7.68 48.46 -17.08
C MET A 306 -8.38 49.75 -17.49
N LYS A 307 -9.55 49.69 -18.13
CA LYS A 307 -10.35 50.86 -18.49
C LYS A 307 -11.18 51.43 -17.34
N GLN A 308 -11.33 50.70 -16.24
CA GLN A 308 -12.01 51.22 -15.06
C GLN A 308 -11.06 52.11 -14.24
N PRO A 309 -11.48 53.35 -13.89
CA PRO A 309 -10.66 54.20 -13.03
C PRO A 309 -10.45 53.47 -11.69
N LYS A 310 -9.20 53.47 -11.19
CA LYS A 310 -8.89 52.97 -9.86
C LYS A 310 -9.82 53.68 -8.88
N LYS A 311 -10.67 52.92 -8.20
CA LYS A 311 -11.36 53.44 -7.02
C LYS A 311 -10.31 53.56 -5.93
N ASP A 312 -9.93 54.77 -5.62
CA ASP A 312 -9.10 55.08 -4.45
C ASP A 312 -9.83 54.71 -3.14
#